data_22500f9e9c5e361260760d6bf7d582dc
#
_entry.id   22500f9e9c5e361260760d6bf7d582dc
#
_cell.length_a   1.000
_cell.length_b   1.000
_cell.length_c   1.000
_cell.angle_alpha   90.00
_cell.angle_beta   90.00
_cell.angle_gamma   90.00
#
_symmetry.space_group_name_H-M   'P 1'
#
loop_
_entity.id
_entity.type
_entity.pdbx_description
1 polymer ?
#
loop_
_entity_poly.entity_id
_entity_poly.type
_entity_poly.pdbx_seq_one_letter_code
_entity_poly.pdbx_strand_id
1 'polypeptide(L)'
;LKLAWDIPLGSFFLRLDPLAAFFLLPIFVLSALVAVYGKEYLRAYREKKLLGISWFFFNLLLASMILAVVARNGLLFLIAWELMSVSSFFLVSFEHEKQNVHQAGLFYLIAMHIGSAFLVAFFILLGRNTGSLDFDQIHSIPSAAAGLLFLLAVIGFGTKAGFMPMHVWLP
;
A
#
# COMPACT_ATOMS: atom_id res chain seq x y z
N LEU A 1 9.47 -16.85 6.67
CA LEU A 1 10.03 -16.29 7.91
C LEU A 1 8.87 -15.88 8.81
N LYS A 2 8.83 -16.45 10.01
CA LYS A 2 7.87 -16.02 11.04
C LYS A 2 8.65 -15.70 12.32
N LEU A 3 8.48 -14.46 12.80
CA LEU A 3 9.07 -14.00 14.04
C LEU A 3 7.94 -13.62 15.02
N ALA A 4 8.12 -13.95 16.28
CA ALA A 4 7.21 -13.50 17.33
C ALA A 4 7.26 -11.96 17.40
N TRP A 5 6.08 -11.36 17.53
CA TRP A 5 5.93 -9.93 17.66
C TRP A 5 5.04 -9.68 18.89
N ASP A 6 5.48 -8.82 19.79
CA ASP A 6 4.77 -8.55 21.07
C ASP A 6 3.50 -7.70 20.89
N ILE A 7 3.02 -7.56 19.66
CA ILE A 7 1.80 -6.81 19.36
C ILE A 7 0.60 -7.78 19.35
N PRO A 8 -0.50 -7.46 20.04
CA PRO A 8 -1.71 -8.29 20.03
C PRO A 8 -2.19 -8.60 18.62
N LEU A 9 -2.50 -9.86 18.32
CA LEU A 9 -2.97 -10.37 17.04
C LEU A 9 -1.97 -10.20 15.88
N GLY A 10 -0.73 -9.73 16.15
CA GLY A 10 0.30 -9.52 15.14
C GLY A 10 1.37 -10.60 15.15
N SER A 11 1.89 -10.91 13.97
CA SER A 11 3.14 -11.62 13.81
C SER A 11 3.92 -11.02 12.63
N PHE A 12 5.24 -10.96 12.74
CA PHE A 12 6.07 -10.62 11.58
C PHE A 12 6.20 -11.87 10.73
N PHE A 13 5.22 -12.07 9.84
CA PHE A 13 5.12 -13.26 9.03
C PHE A 13 5.23 -12.92 7.55
N LEU A 14 6.33 -13.35 6.93
CA LEU A 14 6.62 -13.20 5.51
C LEU A 14 6.69 -14.57 4.85
N ARG A 15 6.06 -14.68 3.67
CA ARG A 15 6.11 -15.90 2.87
C ARG A 15 6.15 -15.54 1.39
N LEU A 16 7.10 -16.15 0.69
CA LEU A 16 7.16 -16.12 -0.76
C LEU A 16 6.48 -17.39 -1.28
N ASP A 17 5.28 -17.26 -1.80
CA ASP A 17 4.57 -18.31 -2.51
C ASP A 17 4.55 -18.05 -4.03
N PRO A 18 4.08 -18.99 -4.88
CA PRO A 18 4.05 -18.78 -6.32
C PRO A 18 3.25 -17.55 -6.77
N LEU A 19 2.17 -17.21 -6.05
CA LEU A 19 1.37 -16.03 -6.34
C LEU A 19 2.16 -14.75 -6.01
N ALA A 20 2.81 -14.70 -4.85
CA ALA A 20 3.68 -13.59 -4.49
C ALA A 20 4.82 -13.43 -5.51
N ALA A 21 5.47 -14.51 -5.91
CA ALA A 21 6.52 -14.49 -6.93
C ALA A 21 6.03 -13.93 -8.28
N PHE A 22 4.81 -14.31 -8.69
CA PHE A 22 4.18 -13.77 -9.90
C PHE A 22 4.00 -12.26 -9.83
N PHE A 23 3.51 -11.72 -8.71
CA PHE A 23 3.32 -10.27 -8.56
C PHE A 23 4.63 -9.51 -8.33
N LEU A 24 5.65 -10.12 -7.74
CA LEU A 24 6.95 -9.49 -7.60
C LEU A 24 7.67 -9.29 -8.93
N LEU A 25 7.45 -10.16 -9.91
CA LEU A 25 8.08 -10.04 -11.24
C LEU A 25 7.76 -8.70 -11.92
N PRO A 26 6.48 -8.30 -12.14
CA PRO A 26 6.18 -7.00 -12.73
C PRO A 26 6.64 -5.83 -11.84
N ILE A 27 6.59 -5.97 -10.50
CA ILE A 27 7.09 -4.93 -9.59
C ILE A 27 8.57 -4.67 -9.86
N PHE A 28 9.42 -5.69 -9.92
CA PHE A 28 10.84 -5.51 -10.17
C PHE A 28 11.14 -5.00 -11.58
N VAL A 29 10.48 -5.56 -12.60
CA VAL A 29 10.70 -5.15 -14.00
C VAL A 29 10.31 -3.68 -14.18
N LEU A 30 9.11 -3.30 -13.75
CA LEU A 30 8.63 -1.92 -13.90
C LEU A 30 9.48 -0.95 -13.07
N SER A 31 9.84 -1.31 -11.83
CA SER A 31 10.68 -0.45 -10.99
C SER A 31 12.08 -0.24 -11.61
N ALA A 32 12.67 -1.27 -12.21
CA ALA A 32 13.94 -1.13 -12.91
C ALA A 32 13.83 -0.18 -14.12
N LEU A 33 12.78 -0.32 -14.93
CA LEU A 33 12.53 0.56 -16.06
C LEU A 33 12.27 2.00 -15.62
N VAL A 34 11.46 2.19 -14.58
CA VAL A 34 11.19 3.52 -13.99
C VAL A 34 12.46 4.13 -13.39
N ALA A 35 13.35 3.34 -12.77
CA ALA A 35 14.61 3.84 -12.25
C ALA A 35 15.53 4.35 -13.37
N VAL A 36 15.62 3.63 -14.50
CA VAL A 36 16.39 4.06 -15.68
C VAL A 36 15.81 5.35 -16.24
N TYR A 37 14.51 5.40 -16.48
CA TYR A 37 13.82 6.60 -16.97
C TYR A 37 13.95 7.77 -15.98
N GLY A 38 13.72 7.52 -14.70
CA GLY A 38 13.76 8.51 -13.63
C GLY A 38 15.12 9.21 -13.50
N LYS A 39 16.21 8.49 -13.78
CA LYS A 39 17.55 9.07 -13.78
C LYS A 39 17.66 10.25 -14.77
N GLU A 40 17.19 10.08 -15.99
CA GLU A 40 17.24 11.15 -17.00
C GLU A 40 16.17 12.22 -16.74
N TYR A 41 14.96 11.81 -16.36
CA TYR A 41 13.88 12.74 -15.99
C TYR A 41 14.30 13.70 -14.86
N LEU A 42 14.84 13.17 -13.79
CA LEU A 42 15.24 13.95 -12.62
C LEU A 42 16.49 14.81 -12.88
N ARG A 43 17.29 14.49 -13.90
CA ARG A 43 18.49 15.27 -14.26
C ARG A 43 18.19 16.74 -14.51
N ALA A 44 17.03 17.03 -15.14
CA ALA A 44 16.57 18.40 -15.40
C ALA A 44 16.31 19.22 -14.10
N TYR A 45 16.13 18.56 -12.96
CA TYR A 45 15.83 19.19 -11.67
C TYR A 45 17.02 19.22 -10.71
N ARG A 46 18.20 18.76 -11.12
CA ARG A 46 19.38 18.55 -10.26
C ARG A 46 19.82 19.81 -9.50
N GLU A 47 19.69 20.96 -10.13
CA GLU A 47 20.09 22.25 -9.52
C GLU A 47 18.97 22.89 -8.69
N LYS A 48 17.74 22.40 -8.84
CA LYS A 48 16.53 23.00 -8.23
C LYS A 48 15.98 22.21 -7.06
N LYS A 49 16.26 20.90 -6.98
CA LYS A 49 15.65 19.99 -6.00
C LYS A 49 16.63 18.98 -5.43
N LEU A 50 16.34 18.55 -4.20
CA LEU A 50 17.09 17.48 -3.53
C LEU A 50 16.63 16.11 -4.08
N LEU A 51 17.23 15.68 -5.16
CA LEU A 51 16.87 14.42 -5.84
C LEU A 51 16.98 13.18 -4.95
N GLY A 52 17.82 13.22 -3.91
CA GLY A 52 17.96 12.15 -2.93
C GLY A 52 16.64 11.83 -2.22
N ILE A 53 15.80 12.83 -1.97
CA ILE A 53 14.47 12.64 -1.35
C ILE A 53 13.56 11.85 -2.29
N SER A 54 13.54 12.18 -3.59
CA SER A 54 12.73 11.44 -4.57
C SER A 54 13.19 9.99 -4.69
N TRP A 55 14.50 9.73 -4.71
CA TRP A 55 15.04 8.38 -4.73
C TRP A 55 14.78 7.62 -3.43
N PHE A 56 14.78 8.30 -2.29
CA PHE A 56 14.40 7.69 -1.02
C PHE A 56 12.95 7.22 -1.05
N PHE A 57 11.99 8.09 -1.44
CA PHE A 57 10.58 7.71 -1.51
C PHE A 57 10.29 6.69 -2.61
N PHE A 58 11.02 6.70 -3.72
CA PHE A 58 10.92 5.66 -4.74
C PHE A 58 11.34 4.29 -4.19
N ASN A 59 12.46 4.21 -3.49
CA ASN A 59 12.91 2.95 -2.88
C ASN A 59 11.98 2.52 -1.74
N LEU A 60 11.47 3.45 -0.95
CA LEU A 60 10.49 3.16 0.12
C LEU A 60 9.18 2.62 -0.47
N LEU A 61 8.71 3.19 -1.59
CA LEU A 61 7.56 2.69 -2.32
C LEU A 61 7.80 1.26 -2.82
N LEU A 62 8.95 1.01 -3.45
CA LEU A 62 9.31 -0.34 -3.92
C LEU A 62 9.37 -1.34 -2.76
N ALA A 63 10.04 -1.00 -1.67
CA ALA A 63 10.13 -1.85 -0.49
C ALA A 63 8.75 -2.15 0.12
N SER A 64 7.87 -1.14 0.19
CA SER A 64 6.51 -1.32 0.71
C SER A 64 5.62 -2.17 -0.22
N MET A 65 5.76 -2.05 -1.54
CA MET A 65 5.08 -2.95 -2.48
C MET A 65 5.52 -4.41 -2.31
N ILE A 66 6.84 -4.65 -2.20
CA ILE A 66 7.38 -5.98 -1.95
C ILE A 66 6.84 -6.52 -0.62
N LEU A 67 6.90 -5.70 0.45
CA LEU A 67 6.42 -6.09 1.77
C LEU A 67 4.92 -6.44 1.75
N ALA A 68 4.08 -5.65 1.06
CA ALA A 68 2.65 -5.93 0.94
C ALA A 68 2.36 -7.27 0.25
N VAL A 69 3.14 -7.62 -0.78
CA VAL A 69 2.96 -8.87 -1.54
C VAL A 69 3.37 -10.10 -0.72
N VAL A 70 4.43 -10.01 0.10
CA VAL A 70 4.94 -11.14 0.88
C VAL A 70 4.37 -11.22 2.31
N ALA A 71 3.66 -10.19 2.77
CA ALA A 71 3.05 -10.16 4.09
C ALA A 71 1.97 -11.24 4.24
N ARG A 72 2.01 -12.00 5.34
CA ARG A 72 1.04 -13.05 5.70
C ARG A 72 0.28 -12.74 6.98
N ASN A 73 0.37 -11.50 7.44
CA ASN A 73 -0.36 -10.99 8.59
C ASN A 73 -1.02 -9.65 8.24
N GLY A 74 -2.28 -9.46 8.65
CA GLY A 74 -3.07 -8.28 8.30
C GLY A 74 -2.50 -6.97 8.83
N LEU A 75 -1.89 -6.97 10.03
CA LEU A 75 -1.27 -5.76 10.56
C LEU A 75 0.00 -5.39 9.79
N LEU A 76 0.82 -6.37 9.47
CA LEU A 76 2.03 -6.16 8.65
C LEU A 76 1.66 -5.67 7.25
N PHE A 77 0.59 -6.23 6.67
CA PHE A 77 0.04 -5.78 5.40
C PHE A 77 -0.42 -4.31 5.47
N LEU A 78 -1.15 -3.90 6.53
CA LEU A 78 -1.60 -2.52 6.72
C LEU A 78 -0.43 -1.54 6.83
N ILE A 79 0.64 -1.91 7.55
CA ILE A 79 1.85 -1.07 7.64
C ILE A 79 2.45 -0.86 6.24
N ALA A 80 2.61 -1.94 5.47
CA ALA A 80 3.11 -1.84 4.10
C ALA A 80 2.21 -0.99 3.20
N TRP A 81 0.88 -1.13 3.36
CA TRP A 81 -0.14 -0.39 2.63
C TRP A 81 -0.07 1.12 2.88
N GLU A 82 0.11 1.53 4.14
CA GLU A 82 0.29 2.94 4.51
C GLU A 82 1.62 3.50 4.02
N LEU A 83 2.71 2.74 4.13
CA LEU A 83 4.01 3.15 3.59
C LEU A 83 3.94 3.38 2.08
N MET A 84 3.21 2.55 1.33
CA MET A 84 2.94 2.79 -0.09
C MET A 84 2.23 4.13 -0.32
N SER A 85 1.18 4.40 0.46
CA SER A 85 0.37 5.63 0.30
C SER A 85 1.19 6.88 0.57
N VAL A 86 1.94 6.89 1.67
CA VAL A 86 2.81 8.01 2.05
C VAL A 86 3.94 8.21 1.04
N SER A 87 4.60 7.13 0.62
CA SER A 87 5.69 7.21 -0.36
C SER A 87 5.21 7.76 -1.70
N SER A 88 4.05 7.28 -2.18
CA SER A 88 3.43 7.78 -3.42
C SER A 88 3.03 9.24 -3.31
N PHE A 89 2.50 9.68 -2.17
CA PHE A 89 2.16 11.08 -1.95
C PHE A 89 3.38 12.00 -2.15
N PHE A 90 4.52 11.66 -1.57
CA PHE A 90 5.74 12.48 -1.74
C PHE A 90 6.26 12.46 -3.18
N LEU A 91 6.09 11.35 -3.90
CA LEU A 91 6.48 11.28 -5.31
C LEU A 91 5.53 12.09 -6.22
N VAL A 92 4.22 11.99 -6.00
CA VAL A 92 3.21 12.79 -6.73
C VAL A 92 3.42 14.28 -6.46
N SER A 93 3.74 14.65 -5.21
CA SER A 93 3.97 16.04 -4.79
C SER A 93 5.37 16.57 -5.14
N PHE A 94 6.10 15.94 -6.07
CA PHE A 94 7.46 16.34 -6.44
C PHE A 94 7.57 17.82 -6.87
N GLU A 95 6.59 18.33 -7.62
CA GLU A 95 6.49 19.73 -8.01
C GLU A 95 5.44 20.48 -7.17
N HIS A 96 5.46 20.31 -5.84
CA HIS A 96 4.50 20.87 -4.90
C HIS A 96 4.38 22.40 -4.93
N GLU A 97 5.32 23.12 -5.57
CA GLU A 97 5.24 24.56 -5.81
C GLU A 97 4.10 24.92 -6.77
N LYS A 98 3.70 23.97 -7.63
CA LYS A 98 2.56 24.13 -8.51
C LYS A 98 1.28 23.84 -7.72
N GLN A 99 0.37 24.81 -7.64
CA GLN A 99 -0.85 24.70 -6.84
C GLN A 99 -1.73 23.49 -7.24
N ASN A 100 -1.84 23.19 -8.53
CA ASN A 100 -2.57 22.02 -9.03
C ASN A 100 -1.94 20.70 -8.57
N VAL A 101 -0.61 20.59 -8.57
CA VAL A 101 0.11 19.40 -8.08
C VAL A 101 -0.09 19.22 -6.57
N HIS A 102 -0.01 20.31 -5.82
CA HIS A 102 -0.25 20.29 -4.37
C HIS A 102 -1.68 19.83 -4.05
N GLN A 103 -2.68 20.38 -4.74
CA GLN A 103 -4.08 19.96 -4.57
C GLN A 103 -4.29 18.49 -4.94
N ALA A 104 -3.77 18.05 -6.09
CA ALA A 104 -3.85 16.64 -6.50
C ALA A 104 -3.22 15.70 -5.46
N GLY A 105 -2.04 16.06 -4.93
CA GLY A 105 -1.39 15.30 -3.86
C GLY A 105 -2.25 15.20 -2.60
N LEU A 106 -2.87 16.30 -2.16
CA LEU A 106 -3.77 16.29 -1.00
C LEU A 106 -5.02 15.43 -1.24
N PHE A 107 -5.66 15.53 -2.40
CA PHE A 107 -6.79 14.67 -2.75
C PHE A 107 -6.41 13.20 -2.75
N TYR A 108 -5.25 12.86 -3.34
CA TYR A 108 -4.70 11.52 -3.28
C TYR A 108 -4.53 11.04 -1.83
N LEU A 109 -3.86 11.83 -0.98
CA LEU A 109 -3.58 11.45 0.40
C LEU A 109 -4.88 11.21 1.19
N ILE A 110 -5.85 12.12 1.08
CA ILE A 110 -7.14 12.00 1.75
C ILE A 110 -7.88 10.73 1.28
N ALA A 111 -7.95 10.48 -0.03
CA ALA A 111 -8.59 9.29 -0.57
C ALA A 111 -7.93 8.00 -0.06
N MET A 112 -6.58 7.94 -0.06
CA MET A 112 -5.85 6.78 0.44
C MET A 112 -6.12 6.51 1.91
N HIS A 113 -6.12 7.54 2.77
CA HIS A 113 -6.40 7.37 4.20
C HIS A 113 -7.86 6.96 4.47
N ILE A 114 -8.82 7.47 3.70
CA ILE A 114 -10.21 6.99 3.78
C ILE A 114 -10.27 5.50 3.45
N GLY A 115 -9.67 5.07 2.34
CA GLY A 115 -9.60 3.65 1.97
C GLY A 115 -8.94 2.79 3.05
N SER A 116 -7.83 3.27 3.61
CA SER A 116 -7.13 2.59 4.71
C SER A 116 -7.96 2.46 5.98
N ALA A 117 -8.77 3.48 6.32
CA ALA A 117 -9.67 3.39 7.47
C ALA A 117 -10.66 2.22 7.33
N PHE A 118 -11.19 1.98 6.12
CA PHE A 118 -12.04 0.81 5.84
C PHE A 118 -11.25 -0.50 5.94
N LEU A 119 -9.99 -0.54 5.52
CA LEU A 119 -9.15 -1.73 5.68
C LEU A 119 -8.79 -2.00 7.15
N VAL A 120 -8.56 -0.96 7.94
CA VAL A 120 -8.35 -1.11 9.40
C VAL A 120 -9.60 -1.71 10.03
N ALA A 121 -10.79 -1.18 9.72
CA ALA A 121 -12.06 -1.73 10.20
C ALA A 121 -12.26 -3.18 9.73
N PHE A 122 -11.91 -3.49 8.48
CA PHE A 122 -11.93 -4.84 7.92
C PHE A 122 -11.06 -5.81 8.75
N PHE A 123 -9.80 -5.47 8.99
CA PHE A 123 -8.88 -6.35 9.73
C PHE A 123 -9.24 -6.47 11.21
N ILE A 124 -9.75 -5.40 11.85
CA ILE A 124 -10.26 -5.48 13.23
C ILE A 124 -11.44 -6.46 13.30
N LEU A 125 -12.41 -6.32 12.38
CA LEU A 125 -13.57 -7.21 12.34
C LEU A 125 -13.16 -8.64 12.02
N LEU A 126 -12.24 -8.83 11.08
CA LEU A 126 -11.70 -10.14 10.72
C LEU A 126 -11.02 -10.79 11.92
N GLY A 127 -10.10 -10.10 12.60
CA GLY A 127 -9.39 -10.63 13.76
C GLY A 127 -10.32 -10.97 14.93
N ARG A 128 -11.38 -10.17 15.15
CA ARG A 128 -12.39 -10.47 16.17
C ARG A 128 -13.18 -11.76 15.88
N ASN A 129 -13.46 -12.03 14.61
CA ASN A 129 -14.25 -13.20 14.21
C ASN A 129 -13.39 -14.47 14.08
N THR A 130 -12.10 -14.35 13.78
CA THR A 130 -11.22 -15.50 13.52
C THR A 130 -10.19 -15.75 14.63
N GLY A 131 -10.01 -14.80 15.55
CA GLY A 131 -9.04 -14.89 16.63
C GLY A 131 -7.58 -14.65 16.19
N SER A 132 -7.34 -14.40 14.89
CA SER A 132 -5.98 -14.19 14.35
C SER A 132 -6.03 -13.24 13.14
N LEU A 133 -4.90 -12.53 12.91
CA LEU A 133 -4.65 -11.77 11.70
C LEU A 133 -3.66 -12.48 10.77
N ASP A 134 -3.13 -13.63 11.14
CA ASP A 134 -2.29 -14.46 10.27
C ASP A 134 -3.18 -15.14 9.21
N PHE A 135 -2.94 -14.87 7.94
CA PHE A 135 -3.79 -15.33 6.84
C PHE A 135 -3.89 -16.86 6.77
N ASP A 136 -2.83 -17.57 7.17
CA ASP A 136 -2.80 -19.04 7.19
C ASP A 136 -3.66 -19.64 8.33
N GLN A 137 -4.12 -18.83 9.29
CA GLN A 137 -4.98 -19.24 10.41
C GLN A 137 -6.46 -18.91 10.19
N ILE A 138 -6.79 -18.24 9.09
CA ILE A 138 -8.16 -17.88 8.74
C ILE A 138 -8.79 -19.05 7.99
N HIS A 139 -9.52 -19.92 8.70
CA HIS A 139 -10.13 -21.11 8.11
C HIS A 139 -11.61 -20.91 7.75
N SER A 140 -12.33 -20.10 8.53
CA SER A 140 -13.75 -19.83 8.29
C SER A 140 -14.13 -18.43 8.75
N ILE A 141 -15.05 -17.82 8.02
CA ILE A 141 -15.66 -16.54 8.38
C ILE A 141 -17.14 -16.80 8.64
N PRO A 142 -17.69 -16.37 9.80
CA PRO A 142 -19.13 -16.50 10.07
C PRO A 142 -19.95 -15.80 8.97
N SER A 143 -21.01 -16.46 8.50
CA SER A 143 -21.86 -15.90 7.43
C SER A 143 -22.45 -14.54 7.80
N ALA A 144 -22.75 -14.31 9.07
CA ALA A 144 -23.24 -13.03 9.57
C ALA A 144 -22.24 -11.85 9.40
N ALA A 145 -20.94 -12.14 9.41
CA ALA A 145 -19.89 -11.12 9.24
C ALA A 145 -19.43 -10.99 7.77
N ALA A 146 -19.66 -12.00 6.94
CA ALA A 146 -19.09 -12.07 5.60
C ALA A 146 -19.51 -10.90 4.70
N GLY A 147 -20.79 -10.49 4.73
CA GLY A 147 -21.28 -9.36 3.92
C GLY A 147 -20.63 -8.03 4.29
N LEU A 148 -20.49 -7.75 5.59
CA LEU A 148 -19.84 -6.53 6.05
C LEU A 148 -18.34 -6.53 5.74
N LEU A 149 -17.65 -7.65 5.96
CA LEU A 149 -16.24 -7.81 5.59
C LEU A 149 -16.03 -7.61 4.10
N PHE A 150 -16.88 -8.18 3.25
CA PHE A 150 -16.82 -7.98 1.81
C PHE A 150 -16.97 -6.49 1.44
N LEU A 151 -17.96 -5.79 2.01
CA LEU A 151 -18.19 -4.38 1.76
C LEU A 151 -16.96 -3.52 2.17
N LEU A 152 -16.42 -3.76 3.37
CA LEU A 152 -15.24 -3.05 3.86
C LEU A 152 -14.01 -3.30 2.96
N ALA A 153 -13.82 -4.54 2.50
CA ALA A 153 -12.75 -4.90 1.57
C ALA A 153 -12.92 -4.20 0.20
N VAL A 154 -14.14 -4.21 -0.37
CA VAL A 154 -14.43 -3.55 -1.65
C VAL A 154 -14.15 -2.06 -1.57
N ILE A 155 -14.58 -1.38 -0.51
CA ILE A 155 -14.31 0.05 -0.35
C ILE A 155 -12.81 0.28 -0.14
N GLY A 156 -12.18 -0.42 0.78
CA GLY A 156 -10.80 -0.20 1.13
C GLY A 156 -9.81 -0.49 -0.01
N PHE A 157 -9.88 -1.67 -0.61
CA PHE A 157 -9.06 -2.02 -1.77
C PHE A 157 -9.48 -1.28 -3.03
N GLY A 158 -10.79 -1.11 -3.24
CA GLY A 158 -11.35 -0.42 -4.38
C GLY A 158 -10.96 1.05 -4.47
N THR A 159 -10.81 1.73 -3.34
CA THR A 159 -10.31 3.12 -3.31
C THR A 159 -8.91 3.20 -3.91
N LYS A 160 -8.00 2.33 -3.53
CA LYS A 160 -6.62 2.32 -4.06
C LYS A 160 -6.56 1.81 -5.50
N ALA A 161 -7.43 0.85 -5.86
CA ALA A 161 -7.56 0.36 -7.23
C ALA A 161 -8.26 1.35 -8.18
N GLY A 162 -8.86 2.41 -7.65
CA GLY A 162 -9.57 3.41 -8.44
C GLY A 162 -10.92 2.93 -8.98
N PHE A 163 -11.66 2.12 -8.21
CA PHE A 163 -13.01 1.70 -8.59
C PHE A 163 -13.97 2.90 -8.61
N MET A 164 -14.87 2.93 -9.58
CA MET A 164 -15.93 3.92 -9.62
C MET A 164 -16.91 3.69 -8.46
N PRO A 165 -17.27 4.74 -7.66
CA PRO A 165 -16.96 6.16 -7.79
C PRO A 165 -15.69 6.65 -7.06
N MET A 166 -14.86 5.76 -6.50
CA MET A 166 -13.71 6.10 -5.64
C MET A 166 -12.44 6.49 -6.42
N HIS A 167 -12.54 6.71 -7.74
CA HIS A 167 -11.43 7.03 -8.65
C HIS A 167 -11.09 8.53 -8.73
N VAL A 168 -11.75 9.37 -7.94
CA VAL A 168 -11.64 10.85 -8.01
C VAL A 168 -10.22 11.40 -7.75
N TRP A 169 -9.32 10.57 -7.27
CA TRP A 169 -7.92 10.91 -7.03
C TRP A 169 -6.99 10.62 -8.23
N LEU A 170 -7.49 9.88 -9.25
CA LEU A 170 -6.69 9.43 -10.41
C LEU A 170 -6.35 10.53 -11.45
N PRO A 171 -7.21 11.53 -11.73
CA PRO A 171 -6.91 12.55 -12.74
C PRO A 171 -5.74 13.45 -12.39
#